data_547105f412c308e555d1dabaab638f7b
#
_entry.id   547105f412c308e555d1dabaab638f7b
#
_cell.length_a   1.000
_cell.length_b   1.000
_cell.length_c   1.000
_cell.angle_alpha   90.00
_cell.angle_beta   90.00
_cell.angle_gamma   90.00
#
_symmetry.space_group_name_H-M   'P 1'
#
loop_
_entity.id
_entity.type
_entity.pdbx_description
1 polymer ?
#
loop_
_entity_poly.entity_id
_entity_poly.type
_entity_poly.pdbx_seq_one_letter_code
_entity_poly.pdbx_strand_id
1 'polypeptide(L)'
;MPHLIAYKISITMVTELHGRYINYQIIAPLLAAYPFQELIPLGKSVKGTPINLYRIGKGTKKVLIWSQMHGNESTTTKALFDVFEQLKTADFTKNLSIYVIPMLNPDGAELFTRVNYNQIDLNRDAYELTQPESKCLRKAYDLVQPDFCFNLHDQRTIFSVAQTSNPATVSFLAPAYNEERSINPVRETAMKLIVLMYQSLEISNQIARFDDAFNINCTGDRYTALGTPTILFEAGPFPNDYNRE
;
A
#
# COMPACT_ATOMS: atom_id res chain seq x y z
N MET A 1 -14.42 -11.20 24.60
CA MET A 1 -14.03 -11.11 23.19
C MET A 1 -14.66 -9.85 22.63
N PRO A 2 -13.95 -8.90 22.04
CA PRO A 2 -14.59 -7.77 21.36
C PRO A 2 -15.35 -8.32 20.17
N HIS A 3 -16.62 -7.95 20.06
CA HIS A 3 -17.46 -8.28 18.90
C HIS A 3 -16.85 -7.59 17.67
N LEU A 4 -16.35 -8.38 16.71
CA LEU A 4 -16.08 -7.86 15.36
C LEU A 4 -17.42 -7.43 14.78
N ILE A 5 -17.60 -6.12 14.61
CA ILE A 5 -18.74 -5.59 13.86
C ILE A 5 -18.37 -5.79 12.40
N ALA A 6 -18.97 -6.78 11.76
CA ALA A 6 -18.89 -6.94 10.32
C ALA A 6 -19.65 -5.78 9.66
N TYR A 7 -18.95 -4.77 9.20
CA TYR A 7 -19.53 -3.77 8.32
C TYR A 7 -19.74 -4.44 6.95
N LYS A 8 -21.01 -4.57 6.51
CA LYS A 8 -21.29 -4.80 5.10
C LYS A 8 -20.86 -3.55 4.34
N ILE A 9 -19.67 -3.59 3.77
CA ILE A 9 -19.16 -2.53 2.92
C ILE A 9 -19.81 -2.75 1.55
N SER A 10 -20.72 -1.85 1.16
CA SER A 10 -21.15 -1.75 -0.24
C SER A 10 -19.98 -1.13 -1.00
N ILE A 11 -19.27 -1.92 -1.77
CA ILE A 11 -18.14 -1.42 -2.56
C ILE A 11 -18.71 -0.55 -3.67
N THR A 12 -18.44 0.75 -3.60
CA THR A 12 -18.70 1.68 -4.70
C THR A 12 -17.40 1.81 -5.48
N MET A 13 -17.31 1.14 -6.62
CA MET A 13 -16.15 1.25 -7.49
C MET A 13 -16.08 2.64 -8.11
N VAL A 14 -14.89 3.23 -8.13
CA VAL A 14 -14.65 4.49 -8.85
C VAL A 14 -14.55 4.19 -10.33
N THR A 15 -15.62 4.43 -11.06
CA THR A 15 -15.80 4.02 -12.46
C THR A 15 -14.82 4.66 -13.44
N GLU A 16 -14.14 5.73 -13.06
CA GLU A 16 -13.12 6.40 -13.85
C GLU A 16 -11.79 5.65 -13.89
N LEU A 17 -11.58 4.69 -12.99
CA LEU A 17 -10.33 3.94 -12.86
C LEU A 17 -10.46 2.54 -13.46
N HIS A 18 -10.43 2.48 -14.78
CA HIS A 18 -10.52 1.21 -15.52
C HIS A 18 -9.18 0.65 -15.96
N GLY A 19 -9.13 -0.67 -16.04
CA GLY A 19 -8.00 -1.40 -16.60
C GLY A 19 -6.77 -1.37 -15.70
N ARG A 20 -5.64 -1.73 -16.28
CA ARG A 20 -4.38 -1.92 -15.55
C ARG A 20 -3.40 -0.76 -15.73
N TYR A 21 -3.66 0.15 -16.65
CA TYR A 21 -2.82 1.31 -16.91
C TYR A 21 -3.41 2.54 -16.19
N ILE A 22 -2.88 2.82 -15.01
CA ILE A 22 -3.24 3.97 -14.18
C ILE A 22 -1.98 4.83 -14.00
N ASN A 23 -2.03 6.07 -14.46
CA ASN A 23 -0.95 7.04 -14.35
C ASN A 23 -1.39 8.29 -13.56
N TYR A 24 -0.45 9.23 -13.37
CA TYR A 24 -0.72 10.44 -12.58
C TYR A 24 -1.80 11.32 -13.20
N GLN A 25 -1.87 11.43 -14.54
CA GLN A 25 -2.86 12.25 -15.26
C GLN A 25 -4.29 11.75 -15.02
N ILE A 26 -4.47 10.44 -14.88
CA ILE A 26 -5.77 9.83 -14.58
C ILE A 26 -6.19 10.12 -13.14
N ILE A 27 -5.29 9.98 -12.16
CA ILE A 27 -5.66 10.11 -10.74
C ILE A 27 -5.65 11.56 -10.23
N ALA A 28 -4.91 12.47 -10.84
CA ALA A 28 -4.76 13.84 -10.35
C ALA A 28 -6.09 14.60 -10.22
N PRO A 29 -7.03 14.56 -11.21
CA PRO A 29 -8.33 15.22 -11.07
C PRO A 29 -9.20 14.58 -9.96
N LEU A 30 -9.13 13.26 -9.78
CA LEU A 30 -9.85 12.56 -8.72
C LEU A 30 -9.32 12.95 -7.32
N LEU A 31 -8.00 13.03 -7.19
CA LEU A 31 -7.37 13.51 -5.95
C LEU A 31 -7.73 14.97 -5.64
N ALA A 32 -7.81 15.82 -6.67
CA ALA A 32 -8.20 17.22 -6.48
C ALA A 32 -9.68 17.38 -6.07
N ALA A 33 -10.54 16.47 -6.49
CA ALA A 33 -11.97 16.48 -6.16
C ALA A 33 -12.28 15.89 -4.76
N TYR A 34 -11.40 15.07 -4.20
CA TYR A 34 -11.64 14.43 -2.91
C TYR A 34 -11.39 15.40 -1.74
N PRO A 35 -12.28 15.46 -0.73
CA PRO A 35 -12.16 16.41 0.38
C PRO A 35 -11.14 15.95 1.45
N PHE A 36 -9.88 15.88 1.10
CA PHE A 36 -8.82 15.60 2.07
C PHE A 36 -8.73 16.70 3.14
N GLN A 37 -8.41 16.33 4.39
CA GLN A 37 -8.19 17.29 5.46
C GLN A 37 -6.90 18.10 5.25
N GLU A 38 -5.92 17.49 4.57
CA GLU A 38 -4.64 18.14 4.32
C GLU A 38 -3.95 17.52 3.10
N LEU A 39 -3.28 18.38 2.32
CA LEU A 39 -2.37 18.01 1.26
C LEU A 39 -0.97 18.56 1.61
N ILE A 40 0.02 17.68 1.68
CA ILE A 40 1.40 18.00 2.05
C ILE A 40 2.32 17.67 0.87
N PRO A 41 2.95 18.66 0.23
CA PRO A 41 3.91 18.39 -0.83
C PRO A 41 5.18 17.74 -0.26
N LEU A 42 5.52 16.54 -0.77
CA LEU A 42 6.73 15.84 -0.36
C LEU A 42 7.92 16.20 -1.25
N GLY A 43 7.69 16.29 -2.55
CA GLY A 43 8.70 16.57 -3.56
C GLY A 43 8.18 16.25 -4.97
N LYS A 44 9.11 15.83 -5.82
CA LYS A 44 8.83 15.48 -7.22
C LYS A 44 9.60 14.22 -7.60
N SER A 45 9.07 13.49 -8.58
CA SER A 45 9.77 12.37 -9.24
C SER A 45 10.97 12.85 -10.06
N VAL A 46 11.72 11.93 -10.65
CA VAL A 46 12.86 12.25 -11.54
C VAL A 46 12.45 13.19 -12.67
N LYS A 47 11.27 12.99 -13.29
CA LYS A 47 10.74 13.82 -14.37
C LYS A 47 9.99 15.07 -13.90
N GLY A 48 9.92 15.30 -12.60
CA GLY A 48 9.32 16.49 -12.04
C GLY A 48 7.82 16.39 -11.72
N THR A 49 7.20 15.22 -11.82
CA THR A 49 5.81 14.99 -11.42
C THR A 49 5.68 15.12 -9.91
N PRO A 50 4.67 15.87 -9.39
CA PRO A 50 4.50 16.04 -7.95
C PRO A 50 4.22 14.72 -7.22
N ILE A 51 4.84 14.54 -6.04
CA ILE A 51 4.56 13.47 -5.09
C ILE A 51 4.03 14.13 -3.82
N ASN A 52 2.77 13.83 -3.48
CA ASN A 52 2.06 14.44 -2.38
C ASN A 52 1.61 13.40 -1.36
N LEU A 53 1.52 13.84 -0.11
CA LEU A 53 0.92 13.11 0.99
C LEU A 53 -0.45 13.72 1.29
N TYR A 54 -1.47 12.88 1.35
CA TYR A 54 -2.84 13.28 1.64
C TYR A 54 -3.25 12.75 3.00
N ARG A 55 -3.95 13.55 3.81
CA ARG A 55 -4.46 13.13 5.11
C ARG A 55 -5.98 13.02 5.11
N ILE A 56 -6.47 11.94 5.71
CA ILE A 56 -7.87 11.68 6.01
C ILE A 56 -7.99 11.38 7.51
N GLY A 57 -8.96 12.01 8.17
CA GLY A 57 -9.19 11.84 9.60
C GLY A 57 -8.30 12.74 10.48
N LYS A 58 -8.63 12.78 11.77
CA LYS A 58 -8.00 13.66 12.77
C LYS A 58 -7.65 12.91 14.07
N GLY A 59 -7.68 11.59 14.05
CA GLY A 59 -7.39 10.75 15.21
C GLY A 59 -5.91 10.74 15.58
N THR A 60 -5.63 10.22 16.77
CA THR A 60 -4.26 10.14 17.29
C THR A 60 -3.48 8.97 16.75
N LYS A 61 -4.15 7.89 16.32
CA LYS A 61 -3.50 6.76 15.69
C LYS A 61 -3.23 7.05 14.22
N LYS A 62 -1.99 6.92 13.80
CA LYS A 62 -1.49 7.32 12.48
C LYS A 62 -1.14 6.10 11.64
N VAL A 63 -1.67 6.03 10.44
CA VAL A 63 -1.34 5.00 9.45
C VAL A 63 -0.76 5.68 8.23
N LEU A 64 0.43 5.25 7.79
CA LEU A 64 1.04 5.69 6.54
C LEU A 64 0.86 4.60 5.50
N ILE A 65 0.28 4.97 4.37
CA ILE A 65 -0.02 4.08 3.25
C ILE A 65 0.64 4.63 1.98
N TRP A 66 1.27 3.75 1.21
CA TRP A 66 1.74 4.13 -0.13
C TRP A 66 1.44 3.02 -1.12
N SER A 67 1.15 3.43 -2.35
CA SER A 67 0.86 2.54 -3.47
C SER A 67 1.71 2.91 -4.68
N GLN A 68 1.73 2.01 -5.64
CA GLN A 68 2.36 2.19 -6.96
C GLN A 68 3.81 2.70 -6.87
N MET A 69 4.59 2.15 -5.91
CA MET A 69 6.04 2.34 -5.93
C MET A 69 6.69 1.60 -7.10
N HIS A 70 6.08 0.51 -7.55
CA HIS A 70 6.32 -0.06 -8.86
C HIS A 70 5.25 0.50 -9.80
N GLY A 71 5.66 1.22 -10.85
CA GLY A 71 4.74 1.99 -11.67
C GLY A 71 3.66 1.18 -12.38
N ASN A 72 3.93 -0.11 -12.63
CA ASN A 72 2.99 -1.03 -13.29
C ASN A 72 2.13 -1.86 -12.32
N GLU A 73 2.09 -1.49 -11.03
CA GLU A 73 1.30 -2.15 -9.98
C GLU A 73 0.15 -1.24 -9.53
N SER A 74 -0.91 -1.18 -10.31
CA SER A 74 -1.98 -0.18 -10.19
C SER A 74 -3.25 -0.66 -9.47
N THR A 75 -3.41 -1.96 -9.21
CA THR A 75 -4.62 -2.50 -8.57
C THR A 75 -4.84 -1.88 -7.20
N THR A 76 -3.80 -1.80 -6.38
CA THR A 76 -3.90 -1.21 -5.05
C THR A 76 -4.12 0.31 -5.07
N THR A 77 -3.68 1.00 -6.12
CA THR A 77 -4.02 2.41 -6.33
C THR A 77 -5.51 2.58 -6.57
N LYS A 78 -6.15 1.74 -7.40
CA LYS A 78 -7.61 1.74 -7.59
C LYS A 78 -8.34 1.47 -6.29
N ALA A 79 -7.92 0.42 -5.56
CA ALA A 79 -8.49 0.07 -4.26
C ALA A 79 -8.41 1.22 -3.23
N LEU A 80 -7.37 2.06 -3.28
CA LEU A 80 -7.29 3.26 -2.43
C LEU A 80 -8.42 4.24 -2.72
N PHE A 81 -8.80 4.45 -3.98
CA PHE A 81 -9.92 5.33 -4.33
C PHE A 81 -11.26 4.77 -3.84
N ASP A 82 -11.46 3.46 -3.90
CA ASP A 82 -12.64 2.82 -3.31
C ASP A 82 -12.67 2.99 -1.79
N VAL A 83 -11.52 2.86 -1.13
CA VAL A 83 -11.38 3.16 0.30
C VAL A 83 -11.68 4.63 0.58
N PHE A 84 -11.23 5.57 -0.25
CA PHE A 84 -11.53 6.99 -0.07
C PHE A 84 -13.05 7.24 -0.12
N GLU A 85 -13.77 6.62 -1.04
CA GLU A 85 -15.24 6.74 -1.09
C GLU A 85 -15.89 6.23 0.20
N GLN A 86 -15.45 5.10 0.72
CA GLN A 86 -15.96 4.57 2.00
C GLN A 86 -15.63 5.49 3.19
N LEU A 87 -14.45 6.11 3.17
CA LEU A 87 -14.02 7.00 4.25
C LEU A 87 -14.79 8.32 4.33
N LYS A 88 -15.53 8.72 3.29
CA LYS A 88 -16.40 9.91 3.32
C LYS A 88 -17.49 9.80 4.39
N THR A 89 -17.97 8.60 4.67
CA THR A 89 -19.08 8.33 5.60
C THR A 89 -18.68 7.54 6.83
N ALA A 90 -17.42 7.08 6.90
CA ALA A 90 -16.95 6.19 7.96
C ALA A 90 -16.69 6.93 9.27
N ASP A 91 -17.23 6.41 10.37
CA ASP A 91 -17.11 7.03 11.70
C ASP A 91 -15.74 6.75 12.37
N PHE A 92 -15.04 5.71 11.95
CA PHE A 92 -13.75 5.34 12.56
C PHE A 92 -12.61 6.33 12.28
N THR A 93 -12.77 7.23 11.31
CA THR A 93 -11.81 8.32 11.04
C THR A 93 -11.66 9.31 12.21
N LYS A 94 -12.54 9.25 13.21
CA LYS A 94 -12.39 10.02 14.46
C LYS A 94 -11.18 9.56 15.28
N ASN A 95 -10.84 8.28 15.22
CA ASN A 95 -9.74 7.68 16.00
C ASN A 95 -8.45 7.52 15.18
N LEU A 96 -8.54 7.64 13.85
CA LEU A 96 -7.44 7.43 12.92
C LEU A 96 -7.08 8.72 12.16
N SER A 97 -5.80 8.89 11.90
CA SER A 97 -5.27 9.77 10.86
C SER A 97 -4.60 8.89 9.81
N ILE A 98 -5.18 8.82 8.63
CA ILE A 98 -4.67 8.03 7.52
C ILE A 98 -3.91 8.98 6.60
N TYR A 99 -2.63 8.71 6.39
CA TYR A 99 -1.75 9.45 5.51
C TYR A 99 -1.43 8.59 4.29
N VAL A 100 -1.69 9.10 3.09
CA VAL A 100 -1.60 8.30 1.87
C VAL A 100 -0.75 8.97 0.81
N ILE A 101 0.16 8.21 0.21
CA ILE A 101 0.82 8.52 -1.07
C ILE A 101 0.19 7.60 -2.11
N PRO A 102 -0.79 8.07 -2.91
CA PRO A 102 -1.54 7.18 -3.83
C PRO A 102 -0.68 6.63 -4.97
N MET A 103 0.35 7.35 -5.37
CA MET A 103 1.28 6.96 -6.44
C MET A 103 2.67 7.49 -6.08
N LEU A 104 3.57 6.59 -5.68
CA LEU A 104 4.94 6.95 -5.31
C LEU A 104 5.84 7.12 -6.54
N ASN A 105 5.61 6.35 -7.60
CA ASN A 105 6.42 6.31 -8.81
C ASN A 105 5.62 6.73 -10.05
N PRO A 106 5.31 8.02 -10.20
CA PRO A 106 4.49 8.49 -11.33
C PRO A 106 5.19 8.33 -12.68
N ASP A 107 6.52 8.39 -12.73
CA ASP A 107 7.27 8.22 -13.98
C ASP A 107 7.25 6.76 -14.44
N GLY A 108 7.42 5.81 -13.52
CA GLY A 108 7.26 4.39 -13.81
C GLY A 108 5.82 4.03 -14.16
N ALA A 109 4.83 4.70 -13.56
CA ALA A 109 3.42 4.53 -13.90
C ALA A 109 3.12 4.96 -15.34
N GLU A 110 3.65 6.10 -15.76
CA GLU A 110 3.52 6.60 -17.13
C GLU A 110 4.12 5.65 -18.17
N LEU A 111 5.30 5.07 -17.84
CA LEU A 111 5.99 4.11 -18.72
C LEU A 111 5.49 2.66 -18.55
N PHE A 112 4.60 2.41 -17.58
CA PHE A 112 4.13 1.09 -17.20
C PHE A 112 5.27 0.14 -16.83
N THR A 113 6.27 0.63 -16.11
CA THR A 113 7.45 -0.11 -15.67
C THR A 113 7.48 -0.32 -14.16
N ARG A 114 8.17 -1.37 -13.72
CA ARG A 114 8.42 -1.62 -12.30
C ARG A 114 9.30 -0.52 -11.69
N VAL A 115 10.36 -0.17 -12.38
CA VAL A 115 11.40 0.77 -11.93
C VAL A 115 10.99 2.23 -12.15
N ASN A 116 11.68 3.18 -11.51
CA ASN A 116 11.50 4.60 -11.77
C ASN A 116 12.20 5.02 -13.09
N TYR A 117 12.18 6.31 -13.41
CA TYR A 117 12.79 6.81 -14.66
C TYR A 117 14.30 6.53 -14.75
N ASN A 118 15.00 6.49 -13.62
CA ASN A 118 16.43 6.15 -13.56
C ASN A 118 16.71 4.63 -13.58
N GLN A 119 15.71 3.80 -13.88
CA GLN A 119 15.79 2.33 -13.91
C GLN A 119 16.14 1.70 -12.54
N ILE A 120 15.77 2.36 -11.45
CA ILE A 120 15.98 1.88 -10.09
C ILE A 120 14.66 1.32 -9.53
N ASP A 121 14.73 0.14 -8.94
CA ASP A 121 13.64 -0.44 -8.14
C ASP A 121 13.57 0.30 -6.80
N LEU A 122 12.51 1.08 -6.58
CA LEU A 122 12.34 1.87 -5.36
C LEU A 122 12.21 0.97 -4.10
N ASN A 123 11.76 -0.28 -4.27
CA ASN A 123 11.75 -1.25 -3.17
C ASN A 123 13.12 -1.94 -2.96
N ARG A 124 14.19 -1.33 -3.50
CA ARG A 124 15.59 -1.66 -3.26
C ARG A 124 16.43 -0.42 -2.95
N ASP A 125 15.76 0.69 -2.59
CA ASP A 125 16.39 2.00 -2.32
C ASP A 125 15.96 2.62 -0.98
N ALA A 126 15.31 1.83 -0.09
CA ALA A 126 14.75 2.33 1.16
C ALA A 126 15.80 2.72 2.22
N TYR A 127 16.99 2.14 2.15
CA TYR A 127 18.13 2.46 3.04
C TYR A 127 19.03 3.52 2.42
N GLU A 128 19.43 3.33 1.17
CA GLU A 128 20.39 4.20 0.47
C GLU A 128 19.78 5.55 0.08
N LEU A 129 18.47 5.60 -0.19
CA LEU A 129 17.73 6.82 -0.53
C LEU A 129 18.36 7.58 -1.70
N THR A 130 18.76 6.89 -2.75
CA THR A 130 19.40 7.51 -3.91
C THR A 130 18.39 8.26 -4.78
N GLN A 131 17.14 7.78 -4.83
CA GLN A 131 16.10 8.29 -5.71
C GLN A 131 15.21 9.36 -5.04
N PRO A 132 14.72 10.36 -5.79
CA PRO A 132 13.85 11.39 -5.24
C PRO A 132 12.54 10.83 -4.68
N GLU A 133 11.97 9.79 -5.29
CA GLU A 133 10.77 9.12 -4.83
C GLU A 133 10.99 8.46 -3.46
N SER A 134 12.11 7.77 -3.28
CA SER A 134 12.48 7.14 -2.00
C SER A 134 12.67 8.18 -0.90
N LYS A 135 13.28 9.34 -1.24
CA LYS A 135 13.42 10.48 -0.32
C LYS A 135 12.06 11.06 0.06
N CYS A 136 11.11 11.14 -0.90
CA CYS A 136 9.74 11.58 -0.61
C CYS A 136 9.05 10.65 0.39
N LEU A 137 9.13 9.33 0.18
CA LEU A 137 8.54 8.36 1.09
C LEU A 137 9.19 8.42 2.48
N ARG A 138 10.52 8.54 2.55
CA ARG A 138 11.23 8.70 3.81
C ARG A 138 10.83 10.01 4.53
N LYS A 139 10.71 11.11 3.82
CA LYS A 139 10.22 12.39 4.36
C LYS A 139 8.81 12.25 4.93
N ALA A 140 7.91 11.53 4.24
CA ALA A 140 6.57 11.25 4.75
C ALA A 140 6.62 10.44 6.06
N TYR A 141 7.43 9.39 6.11
CA TYR A 141 7.62 8.59 7.31
C TYR A 141 8.12 9.42 8.50
N ASP A 142 9.16 10.22 8.29
CA ASP A 142 9.75 11.06 9.33
C ASP A 142 8.79 12.17 9.81
N LEU A 143 7.97 12.72 8.90
CA LEU A 143 6.96 13.73 9.22
C LEU A 143 5.77 13.15 10.00
N VAL A 144 5.27 12.01 9.56
CA VAL A 144 4.08 11.37 10.13
C VAL A 144 4.39 10.69 11.46
N GLN A 145 5.54 10.04 11.58
CA GLN A 145 5.86 9.13 12.69
C GLN A 145 4.71 8.12 12.91
N PRO A 146 4.47 7.22 11.94
CA PRO A 146 3.27 6.39 11.93
C PRO A 146 3.29 5.29 12.99
N ASP A 147 2.10 4.95 13.54
CA ASP A 147 1.91 3.76 14.37
C ASP A 147 1.92 2.48 13.51
N PHE A 148 1.52 2.57 12.23
CA PHE A 148 1.51 1.47 11.26
C PHE A 148 1.86 1.96 9.87
N CYS A 149 2.50 1.09 9.08
CA CYS A 149 2.77 1.31 7.66
C CYS A 149 2.11 0.23 6.81
N PHE A 150 1.47 0.62 5.69
CA PHE A 150 0.92 -0.28 4.69
C PHE A 150 1.61 -0.04 3.35
N ASN A 151 2.34 -1.05 2.90
CA ASN A 151 3.05 -1.06 1.63
C ASN A 151 2.23 -1.84 0.61
N LEU A 152 1.66 -1.14 -0.37
CA LEU A 152 0.69 -1.70 -1.28
C LEU A 152 1.32 -2.04 -2.63
N HIS A 153 1.28 -3.31 -2.99
CA HIS A 153 1.84 -3.89 -4.21
C HIS A 153 0.82 -4.71 -4.98
N ASP A 154 1.16 -5.07 -6.21
CA ASP A 154 0.43 -6.01 -7.05
C ASP A 154 1.31 -7.19 -7.45
N GLN A 155 0.78 -8.39 -7.39
CA GLN A 155 1.39 -9.54 -8.03
C GLN A 155 1.31 -9.40 -9.55
N ARG A 156 2.44 -9.37 -10.20
CA ARG A 156 2.54 -9.33 -11.67
C ARG A 156 2.43 -10.73 -12.31
N THR A 157 2.68 -11.75 -11.50
CA THR A 157 2.60 -13.16 -11.87
C THR A 157 1.46 -13.80 -11.10
N ILE A 158 0.85 -14.85 -11.67
CA ILE A 158 -0.19 -15.61 -10.98
C ILE A 158 0.49 -16.58 -10.03
N PHE A 159 0.35 -16.32 -8.73
CA PHE A 159 0.74 -17.26 -7.68
C PHE A 159 -0.48 -18.02 -7.18
N SER A 160 -0.28 -19.27 -6.80
CA SER A 160 -1.31 -20.07 -6.14
C SER A 160 -1.19 -20.02 -4.63
N VAL A 161 -2.29 -20.27 -3.93
CA VAL A 161 -2.28 -20.47 -2.48
C VAL A 161 -1.68 -21.84 -2.16
N ALA A 162 -0.49 -21.84 -1.57
CA ALA A 162 0.27 -23.06 -1.28
C ALA A 162 0.34 -24.02 -2.50
N GLN A 163 -0.02 -25.28 -2.33
CA GLN A 163 -0.02 -26.31 -3.38
C GLN A 163 -1.42 -26.52 -4.01
N THR A 164 -2.28 -25.49 -3.97
CA THR A 164 -3.62 -25.56 -4.57
C THR A 164 -3.62 -24.95 -5.97
N SER A 165 -4.72 -25.12 -6.70
CA SER A 165 -4.98 -24.43 -7.97
C SER A 165 -5.64 -23.05 -7.77
N ASN A 166 -5.94 -22.66 -6.54
CA ASN A 166 -6.57 -21.37 -6.26
C ASN A 166 -5.55 -20.23 -6.42
N PRO A 167 -5.87 -19.19 -7.18
CA PRO A 167 -5.00 -18.02 -7.26
C PRO A 167 -4.93 -17.29 -5.91
N ALA A 168 -3.76 -16.77 -5.57
CA ALA A 168 -3.58 -15.92 -4.42
C ALA A 168 -4.08 -14.50 -4.74
N THR A 169 -5.37 -14.24 -4.53
CA THR A 169 -6.01 -12.95 -4.81
C THR A 169 -5.49 -11.84 -3.90
N VAL A 170 -5.19 -12.17 -2.66
CA VAL A 170 -4.50 -11.28 -1.73
C VAL A 170 -3.40 -12.05 -1.03
N SER A 171 -2.22 -11.46 -0.95
CA SER A 171 -1.16 -11.99 -0.10
C SER A 171 -0.69 -10.93 0.88
N PHE A 172 -0.31 -11.37 2.07
CA PHE A 172 0.22 -10.52 3.12
C PHE A 172 1.64 -10.92 3.50
N LEU A 173 2.40 -9.92 3.95
CA LEU A 173 3.70 -10.14 4.59
C LEU A 173 3.84 -9.20 5.78
N ALA A 174 4.29 -9.75 6.92
CA ALA A 174 4.92 -8.98 8.00
C ALA A 174 6.44 -9.01 7.74
N PRO A 175 7.02 -7.93 7.18
CA PRO A 175 8.42 -7.91 6.75
C PRO A 175 9.39 -8.22 7.89
N ALA A 176 10.51 -8.84 7.56
CA ALA A 176 11.56 -9.10 8.51
C ALA A 176 12.28 -7.79 8.90
N TYR A 177 12.95 -7.77 10.05
CA TYR A 177 13.77 -6.64 10.48
C TYR A 177 15.25 -6.99 10.57
N ASN A 178 15.59 -8.27 10.39
CA ASN A 178 16.94 -8.82 10.42
C ASN A 178 17.05 -10.08 9.54
N GLU A 179 18.27 -10.52 9.28
CA GLU A 179 18.58 -11.69 8.43
C GLU A 179 18.03 -13.00 9.03
N GLU A 180 18.01 -13.13 10.34
CA GLU A 180 17.47 -14.30 11.04
C GLU A 180 15.96 -14.39 10.97
N ARG A 181 15.29 -13.35 10.43
CA ARG A 181 13.82 -13.25 10.33
C ARG A 181 13.12 -13.47 11.66
N SER A 182 13.75 -13.01 12.72
CA SER A 182 13.25 -13.13 14.10
C SER A 182 11.91 -12.38 14.26
N ILE A 183 11.18 -12.76 15.31
CA ILE A 183 9.93 -12.08 15.67
C ILE A 183 10.21 -11.22 16.91
N ASN A 184 10.11 -9.90 16.73
CA ASN A 184 10.12 -8.92 17.80
C ASN A 184 8.69 -8.36 18.02
N PRO A 185 8.41 -7.56 19.04
CA PRO A 185 7.08 -7.00 19.29
C PRO A 185 6.51 -6.18 18.15
N VAL A 186 7.38 -5.52 17.34
CA VAL A 186 6.96 -4.74 16.17
C VAL A 186 6.41 -5.65 15.08
N ARG A 187 7.18 -6.65 14.69
CA ARG A 187 6.78 -7.64 13.68
C ARG A 187 5.59 -8.46 14.15
N GLU A 188 5.56 -8.87 15.42
CA GLU A 188 4.44 -9.60 16.03
C GLU A 188 3.13 -8.79 15.94
N THR A 189 3.19 -7.47 16.14
CA THR A 189 2.03 -6.59 15.99
C THR A 189 1.50 -6.59 14.55
N ALA A 190 2.37 -6.51 13.55
CA ALA A 190 1.99 -6.63 12.15
C ALA A 190 1.35 -8.01 11.85
N MET A 191 1.95 -9.10 12.35
CA MET A 191 1.42 -10.46 12.20
C MET A 191 0.02 -10.60 12.82
N LYS A 192 -0.22 -10.05 14.01
CA LYS A 192 -1.54 -10.06 14.66
C LYS A 192 -2.58 -9.31 13.84
N LEU A 193 -2.21 -8.16 13.26
CA LEU A 193 -3.12 -7.41 12.41
C LEU A 193 -3.44 -8.17 11.11
N ILE A 194 -2.47 -8.86 10.50
CA ILE A 194 -2.71 -9.74 9.35
C ILE A 194 -3.72 -10.85 9.69
N VAL A 195 -3.60 -11.47 10.87
CA VAL A 195 -4.56 -12.50 11.30
C VAL A 195 -5.98 -11.94 11.41
N LEU A 196 -6.14 -10.73 11.97
CA LEU A 196 -7.45 -10.08 12.06
C LEU A 196 -8.03 -9.76 10.68
N MET A 197 -7.19 -9.26 9.75
CA MET A 197 -7.62 -9.03 8.36
C MET A 197 -8.01 -10.33 7.66
N TYR A 198 -7.20 -11.38 7.79
CA TYR A 198 -7.52 -12.71 7.26
C TYR A 198 -8.88 -13.22 7.76
N GLN A 199 -9.16 -13.08 9.05
CA GLN A 199 -10.43 -13.51 9.65
C GLN A 199 -11.64 -12.70 9.20
N SER A 200 -11.42 -11.47 8.72
CA SER A 200 -12.50 -10.59 8.23
C SER A 200 -12.82 -10.77 6.74
N LEU A 201 -11.98 -11.49 6.00
CA LEU A 201 -12.15 -11.71 4.56
C LEU A 201 -12.88 -13.03 4.28
N GLU A 202 -13.91 -12.98 3.42
CA GLU A 202 -14.72 -14.15 3.05
C GLU A 202 -14.05 -15.04 1.98
N ILE A 203 -12.83 -14.66 1.52
CA ILE A 203 -12.08 -15.34 0.47
C ILE A 203 -10.86 -16.11 1.00
N SER A 204 -10.97 -16.73 2.17
CA SER A 204 -9.85 -17.35 2.89
C SER A 204 -9.05 -18.38 2.06
N ASN A 205 -9.68 -19.06 1.11
CA ASN A 205 -9.04 -20.01 0.18
C ASN A 205 -8.26 -19.33 -0.98
N GLN A 206 -8.28 -18.01 -1.06
CA GLN A 206 -7.57 -17.19 -2.04
C GLN A 206 -6.56 -16.23 -1.38
N ILE A 207 -6.28 -16.43 -0.10
CA ILE A 207 -5.34 -15.61 0.66
C ILE A 207 -4.04 -16.39 0.88
N ALA A 208 -2.91 -15.78 0.60
CA ALA A 208 -1.60 -16.35 0.80
C ALA A 208 -0.72 -15.49 1.71
N ARG A 209 0.40 -16.06 2.13
CA ARG A 209 1.51 -15.35 2.77
C ARG A 209 2.66 -15.25 1.77
N PHE A 210 3.17 -14.03 1.58
CA PHE A 210 4.34 -13.79 0.74
C PHE A 210 5.64 -14.16 1.47
N ASP A 211 6.74 -14.37 0.73
CA ASP A 211 8.05 -14.71 1.31
C ASP A 211 8.63 -13.55 2.12
N ASP A 212 9.29 -13.89 3.24
CA ASP A 212 9.86 -12.94 4.19
C ASP A 212 11.41 -12.84 4.14
N ALA A 213 12.00 -13.10 2.99
CA ALA A 213 13.43 -12.91 2.78
C ALA A 213 13.85 -11.46 3.09
N PHE A 214 14.80 -11.30 4.04
CA PHE A 214 15.23 -9.99 4.51
C PHE A 214 16.09 -9.24 3.49
N ASN A 215 15.78 -7.96 3.30
CA ASN A 215 16.62 -7.02 2.58
C ASN A 215 16.38 -5.60 3.12
N ILE A 216 17.38 -5.02 3.79
CA ILE A 216 17.26 -3.69 4.43
C ILE A 216 16.90 -2.57 3.43
N ASN A 217 17.13 -2.76 2.15
CA ASN A 217 16.73 -1.84 1.09
C ASN A 217 15.27 -2.05 0.61
N CYS A 218 14.59 -3.12 1.08
CA CYS A 218 13.14 -3.21 0.94
C CYS A 218 12.45 -2.28 1.93
N THR A 219 11.45 -1.56 1.48
CA THR A 219 10.77 -0.54 2.28
C THR A 219 10.09 -1.13 3.52
N GLY A 220 9.45 -2.30 3.36
CA GLY A 220 8.81 -3.00 4.47
C GLY A 220 9.80 -3.41 5.56
N ASP A 221 10.91 -4.04 5.18
CA ASP A 221 11.96 -4.46 6.10
C ASP A 221 12.60 -3.26 6.80
N ARG A 222 12.86 -2.19 6.03
CA ARG A 222 13.44 -0.96 6.56
C ARG A 222 12.56 -0.32 7.63
N TYR A 223 11.25 -0.20 7.39
CA TYR A 223 10.36 0.45 8.36
C TYR A 223 10.06 -0.45 9.56
N THR A 224 10.01 -1.77 9.39
CA THR A 224 9.97 -2.71 10.50
C THR A 224 11.23 -2.60 11.36
N ALA A 225 12.42 -2.49 10.75
CA ALA A 225 13.68 -2.28 11.47
C ALA A 225 13.74 -0.92 12.18
N LEU A 226 13.06 0.10 11.67
CA LEU A 226 12.90 1.41 12.32
C LEU A 226 11.89 1.41 13.47
N GLY A 227 11.24 0.29 13.75
CA GLY A 227 10.33 0.12 14.88
C GLY A 227 8.85 0.36 14.57
N THR A 228 8.46 0.45 13.30
CA THR A 228 7.05 0.61 12.92
C THR A 228 6.49 -0.70 12.36
N PRO A 229 5.41 -1.26 12.95
CA PRO A 229 4.70 -2.39 12.38
C PRO A 229 4.28 -2.12 10.94
N THR A 230 4.85 -2.88 10.01
CA THR A 230 4.64 -2.69 8.57
C THR A 230 4.00 -3.94 7.99
N ILE A 231 3.01 -3.76 7.13
CA ILE A 231 2.37 -4.84 6.39
C ILE A 231 2.51 -4.56 4.91
N LEU A 232 3.00 -5.54 4.19
CA LEU A 232 2.97 -5.56 2.74
C LEU A 232 1.70 -6.28 2.29
N PHE A 233 1.03 -5.68 1.33
CA PHE A 233 -0.13 -6.22 0.62
C PHE A 233 0.27 -6.49 -0.83
N GLU A 234 -0.09 -7.65 -1.34
CA GLU A 234 0.06 -8.02 -2.74
C GLU A 234 -1.31 -8.34 -3.33
N ALA A 235 -1.83 -7.44 -4.15
CA ALA A 235 -3.04 -7.71 -4.91
C ALA A 235 -2.73 -8.70 -6.04
N GLY A 236 -3.37 -9.84 -6.00
CA GLY A 236 -3.24 -10.90 -7.00
C GLY A 236 -4.41 -10.92 -8.00
N PRO A 237 -4.46 -11.91 -8.89
CA PRO A 237 -5.57 -12.09 -9.81
C PRO A 237 -6.82 -12.58 -9.08
N PHE A 238 -7.98 -12.10 -9.51
CA PHE A 238 -9.27 -12.67 -9.14
C PHE A 238 -9.84 -13.44 -10.36
N PRO A 239 -10.54 -14.56 -10.17
CA PRO A 239 -11.09 -15.32 -11.30
C PRO A 239 -12.02 -14.46 -12.16
N ASN A 240 -11.81 -14.51 -13.48
CA ASN A 240 -12.55 -13.75 -14.49
C ASN A 240 -12.40 -12.23 -14.44
N ASP A 241 -11.55 -11.71 -13.58
CA ASP A 241 -11.24 -10.27 -13.52
C ASP A 241 -9.87 -10.00 -14.17
N TYR A 242 -9.89 -9.82 -15.49
CA TYR A 242 -8.67 -9.57 -16.26
C TYR A 242 -8.12 -8.15 -16.07
N ASN A 243 -9.00 -7.19 -15.85
CA ASN A 243 -8.65 -5.79 -15.67
C ASN A 243 -8.28 -5.43 -14.24
N ARG A 244 -8.46 -6.37 -13.31
CA ARG A 244 -8.23 -6.13 -11.88
C ARG A 244 -9.07 -4.99 -11.32
N GLU A 245 -10.38 -5.04 -11.59
CA GLU A 245 -11.37 -4.08 -11.09
C GLU A 245 -11.71 -4.30 -9.60
#